data_417961770a174142543f3df5557088c1
#
_entry.id   417961770a174142543f3df5557088c1
#
_cell.length_a   1.000
_cell.length_b   1.000
_cell.length_c   1.000
_cell.angle_alpha   90.00
_cell.angle_beta   90.00
_cell.angle_gamma   90.00
#
_symmetry.space_group_name_H-M   'P 1'
#
loop_
_entity.id
_entity.type
_entity.pdbx_description
1 polymer ?
#
loop_
_entity_poly.entity_id
_entity_poly.type
_entity_poly.pdbx_seq_one_letter_code
_entity_poly.pdbx_strand_id
1 'polypeptide(L)'
;MQKWIKNGLLLALLCVLPGSMADAEEIQQIGQGHFTGTISHDLEGNIVLDFTDIQLTLPSGWSGKCAIKAGEDNVTFYQKGSYDLWAQEGAADGGRLFEISFSQYADYLDLPSYERIGTTAEGYYYVEYPTDFGGYTGDENVVAEFQQMQDGVEGIVDSVEIKNSAVPQDTGYILPLSSTNALEKSDLEGMDQNQVQMAINEIYARHHRKFTIEEVRDYFEAQPWYSGYIEPEDFDVYQLNTTERGNIDLMVEYMKELG
;
A
#
# COMPACT_ATOMS: atom_id res chain seq x y z
N MET A 1 9.32 -29.51 26.31
CA MET A 1 9.76 -29.53 24.90
C MET A 1 8.64 -28.90 24.07
N GLN A 2 8.74 -27.60 23.87
CA GLN A 2 7.76 -26.80 23.11
C GLN A 2 8.18 -26.84 21.62
N LYS A 3 7.38 -27.49 20.80
CA LYS A 3 7.57 -27.50 19.35
C LYS A 3 7.27 -26.11 18.81
N TRP A 4 8.28 -25.42 18.36
CA TRP A 4 8.13 -24.25 17.48
C TRP A 4 7.55 -24.73 16.16
N ILE A 5 6.30 -24.40 15.91
CA ILE A 5 5.71 -24.49 14.57
C ILE A 5 6.33 -23.33 13.80
N LYS A 6 7.25 -23.65 12.91
CA LYS A 6 7.70 -22.69 11.88
C LYS A 6 6.51 -22.46 10.97
N ASN A 7 5.91 -21.28 11.06
CA ASN A 7 4.99 -20.79 10.03
C ASN A 7 5.79 -20.74 8.73
N GLY A 8 5.59 -21.73 7.88
CA GLY A 8 6.17 -21.75 6.56
C GLY A 8 5.49 -20.68 5.73
N LEU A 9 6.27 -19.69 5.31
CA LEU A 9 5.93 -18.82 4.21
C LEU A 9 5.53 -19.73 3.05
N LEU A 10 4.25 -19.77 2.69
CA LEU A 10 3.81 -20.51 1.51
C LEU A 10 4.25 -19.70 0.31
N LEU A 11 5.46 -20.00 -0.16
CA LEU A 11 6.03 -19.42 -1.37
C LEU A 11 5.26 -20.02 -2.55
N ALA A 12 4.15 -19.42 -2.94
CA ALA A 12 3.53 -19.73 -4.21
C ALA A 12 4.38 -19.09 -5.32
N LEU A 13 5.51 -19.75 -5.66
CA LEU A 13 6.28 -19.39 -6.83
C LEU A 13 5.50 -19.86 -8.06
N LEU A 14 4.57 -19.02 -8.52
CA LEU A 14 3.78 -19.31 -9.69
C LEU A 14 4.55 -18.93 -10.94
N CYS A 15 5.19 -19.92 -11.55
CA CYS A 15 5.44 -19.87 -12.98
C CYS A 15 4.09 -20.13 -13.66
N VAL A 16 3.41 -19.11 -14.13
CA VAL A 16 2.26 -19.29 -15.03
C VAL A 16 2.80 -19.97 -16.28
N LEU A 17 2.55 -21.26 -16.45
CA LEU A 17 2.93 -22.01 -17.64
C LEU A 17 2.18 -21.46 -18.84
N PRO A 18 2.79 -21.38 -20.02
CA PRO A 18 2.09 -20.98 -21.24
C PRO A 18 0.96 -21.99 -21.49
N GLY A 19 -0.29 -21.57 -21.27
CA GLY A 19 -1.46 -22.38 -21.53
C GLY A 19 -1.61 -22.64 -23.02
N SER A 20 -1.74 -23.89 -23.43
CA SER A 20 -2.22 -24.24 -24.75
C SER A 20 -3.71 -23.88 -24.82
N MET A 21 -4.14 -23.20 -25.89
CA MET A 21 -5.51 -22.78 -26.14
C MET A 21 -6.48 -23.98 -26.32
N ALA A 22 -6.82 -24.71 -25.29
CA ALA A 22 -7.83 -25.75 -25.42
C ALA A 22 -8.36 -26.37 -24.12
N ASP A 23 -7.95 -25.99 -22.91
CA ASP A 23 -8.49 -26.56 -21.69
C ASP A 23 -9.05 -25.49 -20.76
N ALA A 24 -10.14 -25.87 -20.04
CA ALA A 24 -10.85 -25.02 -19.10
C ALA A 24 -9.89 -24.24 -18.19
N GLU A 25 -10.16 -22.95 -17.98
CA GLU A 25 -9.44 -22.04 -17.08
C GLU A 25 -8.99 -22.76 -15.80
N GLU A 26 -7.69 -22.99 -15.67
CA GLU A 26 -7.12 -23.51 -14.44
C GLU A 26 -7.05 -22.35 -13.43
N ILE A 27 -8.09 -22.28 -12.57
CA ILE A 27 -8.14 -21.32 -11.48
C ILE A 27 -7.21 -21.80 -10.38
N GLN A 28 -6.20 -21.02 -10.08
CA GLN A 28 -5.24 -21.35 -9.03
C GLN A 28 -5.44 -20.46 -7.81
N GLN A 29 -5.52 -21.08 -6.62
CA GLN A 29 -5.58 -20.35 -5.35
C GLN A 29 -4.21 -19.77 -5.00
N ILE A 30 -4.21 -18.54 -4.49
CA ILE A 30 -3.00 -17.79 -4.13
C ILE A 30 -3.20 -17.03 -2.82
N GLY A 31 -2.11 -16.84 -2.08
CA GLY A 31 -2.01 -15.91 -0.97
C GLY A 31 -2.72 -16.33 0.30
N GLN A 32 -2.79 -15.37 1.22
CA GLN A 32 -3.44 -15.46 2.52
C GLN A 32 -3.83 -14.05 3.00
N GLY A 33 -4.61 -13.95 4.09
CA GLY A 33 -5.01 -12.65 4.65
C GLY A 33 -5.76 -11.80 3.62
N HIS A 34 -5.40 -10.52 3.52
CA HIS A 34 -5.98 -9.55 2.58
C HIS A 34 -5.72 -9.90 1.12
N PHE A 35 -4.67 -10.67 0.85
CA PHE A 35 -4.29 -11.12 -0.49
C PHE A 35 -4.62 -12.60 -0.74
N THR A 36 -5.65 -13.12 -0.05
CA THR A 36 -6.25 -14.41 -0.43
C THR A 36 -7.07 -14.23 -1.70
N GLY A 37 -6.83 -15.07 -2.70
CA GLY A 37 -7.54 -14.94 -3.98
C GLY A 37 -7.23 -16.02 -4.98
N THR A 38 -7.45 -15.70 -6.25
CA THR A 38 -7.24 -16.63 -7.37
C THR A 38 -6.43 -15.96 -8.49
N ILE A 39 -5.73 -16.78 -9.25
CA ILE A 39 -5.16 -16.42 -10.54
C ILE A 39 -5.90 -17.18 -11.63
N SER A 40 -6.31 -16.48 -12.66
CA SER A 40 -6.95 -17.03 -13.86
C SER A 40 -6.46 -16.28 -15.11
N HIS A 41 -6.96 -16.65 -16.28
CA HIS A 41 -6.72 -15.91 -17.53
C HIS A 41 -8.07 -15.48 -18.11
N ASP A 42 -8.10 -14.27 -18.67
CA ASP A 42 -9.25 -13.81 -19.46
C ASP A 42 -9.20 -14.36 -20.90
N LEU A 43 -10.21 -14.00 -21.69
CA LEU A 43 -10.32 -14.45 -23.10
C LEU A 43 -9.19 -13.92 -24.00
N GLU A 44 -8.50 -12.88 -23.58
CA GLU A 44 -7.37 -12.26 -24.29
C GLU A 44 -6.02 -12.85 -23.83
N GLY A 45 -6.05 -13.74 -22.83
CA GLY A 45 -4.89 -14.38 -22.22
C GLY A 45 -4.18 -13.50 -21.19
N ASN A 46 -4.79 -12.38 -20.75
CA ASN A 46 -4.24 -11.61 -19.65
C ASN A 46 -4.39 -12.37 -18.34
N ILE A 47 -3.48 -12.13 -17.42
CA ILE A 47 -3.48 -12.78 -16.10
C ILE A 47 -4.34 -11.95 -15.15
N VAL A 48 -5.44 -12.50 -14.67
CA VAL A 48 -6.34 -11.85 -13.72
C VAL A 48 -6.03 -12.37 -12.32
N LEU A 49 -5.65 -11.46 -11.43
CA LEU A 49 -5.51 -11.71 -10.00
C LEU A 49 -6.75 -11.14 -9.31
N ASP A 50 -7.51 -12.02 -8.68
CA ASP A 50 -8.78 -11.71 -8.04
C ASP A 50 -8.69 -12.01 -6.54
N PHE A 51 -8.26 -11.02 -5.76
CA PHE A 51 -8.17 -11.08 -4.30
C PHE A 51 -9.48 -10.69 -3.62
N THR A 52 -9.56 -10.79 -2.32
CA THR A 52 -10.76 -10.47 -1.54
C THR A 52 -11.30 -9.08 -1.85
N ASP A 53 -10.46 -8.05 -1.76
CA ASP A 53 -10.89 -6.65 -1.88
C ASP A 53 -10.38 -5.94 -3.13
N ILE A 54 -9.40 -6.51 -3.82
CA ILE A 54 -8.83 -5.91 -5.02
C ILE A 54 -8.78 -6.91 -6.17
N GLN A 55 -8.88 -6.38 -7.39
CA GLN A 55 -8.63 -7.12 -8.62
C GLN A 55 -7.65 -6.34 -9.48
N LEU A 56 -6.72 -7.03 -10.14
CA LEU A 56 -5.83 -6.41 -11.13
C LEU A 56 -5.55 -7.38 -12.27
N THR A 57 -5.16 -6.81 -13.41
CA THR A 57 -4.90 -7.58 -14.63
C THR A 57 -3.49 -7.29 -15.13
N LEU A 58 -2.68 -8.36 -15.28
CA LEU A 58 -1.37 -8.27 -15.91
C LEU A 58 -1.51 -8.62 -17.40
N PRO A 59 -0.79 -7.92 -18.28
CA PRO A 59 -0.82 -8.21 -19.71
C PRO A 59 -0.41 -9.67 -20.03
N SER A 60 -1.03 -10.27 -21.02
CA SER A 60 -0.69 -11.63 -21.51
C SER A 60 0.79 -11.81 -21.82
N GLY A 61 1.49 -10.74 -22.25
CA GLY A 61 2.94 -10.74 -22.48
C GLY A 61 3.78 -10.96 -21.20
N TRP A 62 3.19 -10.92 -20.01
CA TRP A 62 3.86 -11.22 -18.74
C TRP A 62 3.77 -12.71 -18.36
N SER A 63 2.97 -13.50 -19.08
CA SER A 63 2.86 -14.94 -18.84
C SER A 63 4.23 -15.63 -18.95
N GLY A 64 4.61 -16.38 -17.92
CA GLY A 64 5.91 -17.04 -17.80
C GLY A 64 7.10 -16.10 -17.49
N LYS A 65 6.90 -14.78 -17.47
CA LYS A 65 7.93 -13.76 -17.22
C LYS A 65 7.77 -13.06 -15.88
N CYS A 66 6.62 -13.18 -15.24
CA CYS A 66 6.33 -12.62 -13.92
C CYS A 66 6.37 -13.71 -12.85
N ALA A 67 7.06 -13.43 -11.74
CA ALA A 67 6.95 -14.19 -10.51
C ALA A 67 6.15 -13.36 -9.50
N ILE A 68 5.22 -14.00 -8.79
CA ILE A 68 4.30 -13.36 -7.85
C ILE A 68 4.48 -13.99 -6.48
N LYS A 69 4.67 -13.17 -5.46
CA LYS A 69 4.67 -13.61 -4.05
C LYS A 69 3.53 -12.92 -3.34
N ALA A 70 2.58 -13.69 -2.83
CA ALA A 70 1.51 -13.17 -2.01
C ALA A 70 1.74 -13.55 -0.54
N GLY A 71 1.84 -12.54 0.30
CA GLY A 71 1.91 -12.62 1.76
C GLY A 71 0.53 -12.48 2.39
N GLU A 72 0.49 -12.13 3.67
CA GLU A 72 -0.73 -11.83 4.43
C GLU A 72 -1.27 -10.45 4.09
N ASP A 73 -0.37 -9.44 4.08
CA ASP A 73 -0.70 -8.03 3.88
C ASP A 73 0.00 -7.41 2.66
N ASN A 74 0.57 -8.22 1.78
CA ASN A 74 1.21 -7.75 0.55
C ASN A 74 1.20 -8.78 -0.57
N VAL A 75 1.33 -8.28 -1.80
CA VAL A 75 1.64 -9.07 -2.99
C VAL A 75 2.72 -8.37 -3.80
N THR A 76 3.82 -9.08 -4.05
CA THR A 76 5.00 -8.53 -4.74
C THR A 76 5.15 -9.16 -6.11
N PHE A 77 5.46 -8.34 -7.10
CA PHE A 77 5.63 -8.72 -8.50
C PHE A 77 7.09 -8.57 -8.93
N TYR A 78 7.62 -9.61 -9.54
CA TYR A 78 9.02 -9.66 -9.97
C TYR A 78 9.12 -9.98 -11.46
N GLN A 79 10.07 -9.39 -12.17
CA GLN A 79 10.52 -9.94 -13.45
C GLN A 79 11.30 -11.22 -13.17
N LYS A 80 10.77 -12.35 -13.67
CA LYS A 80 11.21 -13.69 -13.28
C LYS A 80 12.66 -13.96 -13.62
N GLY A 81 13.15 -13.51 -14.78
CA GLY A 81 14.53 -13.71 -15.17
C GLY A 81 15.53 -13.08 -14.20
N SER A 82 15.31 -11.82 -13.80
CA SER A 82 16.12 -11.15 -12.78
C SER A 82 16.00 -11.84 -11.43
N TYR A 83 14.76 -12.18 -11.02
CA TYR A 83 14.50 -12.86 -9.76
C TYR A 83 15.30 -14.17 -9.63
N ASP A 84 15.25 -15.02 -10.66
CA ASP A 84 15.93 -16.31 -10.65
C ASP A 84 17.47 -16.16 -10.62
N LEU A 85 18.02 -15.18 -11.36
CA LEU A 85 19.45 -14.93 -11.42
C LEU A 85 20.00 -14.32 -10.13
N TRP A 86 19.31 -13.32 -9.57
CA TRP A 86 19.65 -12.75 -8.27
C TRP A 86 19.58 -13.78 -7.13
N ALA A 87 18.58 -14.67 -7.17
CA ALA A 87 18.45 -15.74 -6.20
C ALA A 87 19.65 -16.73 -6.25
N GLN A 88 20.19 -17.00 -7.44
CA GLN A 88 21.41 -17.83 -7.57
C GLN A 88 22.64 -17.16 -6.96
N GLU A 89 22.68 -15.84 -6.90
CA GLU A 89 23.73 -15.06 -6.25
C GLU A 89 23.46 -14.79 -4.74
N GLY A 90 22.33 -15.33 -4.22
CA GLY A 90 21.96 -15.20 -2.80
C GLY A 90 21.22 -13.92 -2.45
N ALA A 91 20.79 -13.15 -3.43
CA ALA A 91 19.93 -11.97 -3.22
C ALA A 91 18.45 -12.39 -3.17
N ALA A 92 17.77 -12.08 -2.08
CA ALA A 92 16.42 -12.60 -1.82
C ALA A 92 15.29 -11.84 -2.57
N ASP A 93 15.55 -10.62 -3.06
CA ASP A 93 14.49 -9.69 -3.50
C ASP A 93 14.82 -8.96 -4.81
N GLY A 94 15.74 -9.50 -5.59
CA GLY A 94 16.10 -8.96 -6.91
C GLY A 94 14.99 -9.16 -7.93
N GLY A 95 14.89 -8.24 -8.89
CA GLY A 95 13.89 -8.30 -9.96
C GLY A 95 12.53 -7.74 -9.59
N ARG A 96 12.36 -7.10 -8.41
CA ARG A 96 11.10 -6.49 -7.97
C ARG A 96 10.68 -5.37 -8.93
N LEU A 97 9.43 -5.44 -9.40
CA LEU A 97 8.81 -4.44 -10.25
C LEU A 97 7.96 -3.48 -9.44
N PHE A 98 7.10 -4.01 -8.59
CA PHE A 98 6.27 -3.26 -7.65
C PHE A 98 5.69 -4.21 -6.59
N GLU A 99 5.11 -3.64 -5.57
CA GLU A 99 4.37 -4.36 -4.53
C GLU A 99 3.05 -3.65 -4.27
N ILE A 100 1.97 -4.41 -4.04
CA ILE A 100 0.74 -3.87 -3.47
C ILE A 100 0.66 -4.37 -2.04
N SER A 101 0.43 -3.45 -1.11
CA SER A 101 0.34 -3.72 0.32
C SER A 101 -0.97 -3.20 0.90
N PHE A 102 -1.40 -3.83 2.00
CA PHE A 102 -2.51 -3.38 2.83
C PHE A 102 -1.95 -2.88 4.16
N SER A 103 -2.48 -1.77 4.65
CA SER A 103 -2.27 -1.29 6.01
C SER A 103 -3.60 -0.87 6.62
N GLN A 104 -3.82 -1.25 7.87
CA GLN A 104 -4.96 -0.76 8.65
C GLN A 104 -4.84 0.75 8.89
N TYR A 105 -3.64 1.30 8.78
CA TYR A 105 -3.31 2.70 9.05
C TYR A 105 -2.81 3.41 7.79
N ALA A 106 -2.95 4.73 7.75
CA ALA A 106 -2.44 5.56 6.65
C ALA A 106 -0.92 5.83 6.77
N ASP A 107 -0.10 4.79 6.93
CA ASP A 107 1.30 4.88 7.35
C ASP A 107 2.26 5.39 6.26
N TYR A 108 1.89 5.26 4.98
CA TYR A 108 2.80 5.49 3.85
C TYR A 108 2.56 6.81 3.11
N LEU A 109 1.80 7.73 3.70
CA LEU A 109 1.34 8.96 3.04
C LEU A 109 2.45 9.84 2.50
N ASP A 110 3.61 9.87 3.17
CA ASP A 110 4.70 10.78 2.88
C ASP A 110 5.96 10.09 2.31
N LEU A 111 5.87 8.80 1.99
CA LEU A 111 6.99 8.08 1.40
C LEU A 111 6.95 8.20 -0.14
N PRO A 112 8.02 8.74 -0.78
CA PRO A 112 8.02 9.04 -2.21
C PRO A 112 7.82 7.83 -3.13
N SER A 113 8.09 6.62 -2.61
CA SER A 113 7.95 5.35 -3.33
C SER A 113 6.59 4.69 -3.13
N TYR A 114 5.71 5.28 -2.32
CA TYR A 114 4.38 4.74 -2.03
C TYR A 114 3.30 5.64 -2.62
N GLU A 115 2.28 5.01 -3.19
CA GLU A 115 1.08 5.66 -3.68
C GLU A 115 -0.14 4.91 -3.17
N ARG A 116 -1.13 5.64 -2.62
CA ARG A 116 -2.38 5.04 -2.20
C ARG A 116 -3.28 4.81 -3.40
N ILE A 117 -3.65 3.55 -3.63
CA ILE A 117 -4.48 3.13 -4.76
C ILE A 117 -5.95 2.91 -4.38
N GLY A 118 -6.26 2.83 -3.08
CA GLY A 118 -7.64 2.74 -2.63
C GLY A 118 -7.82 2.46 -1.16
N THR A 119 -9.08 2.40 -0.73
CA THR A 119 -9.48 2.15 0.66
C THR A 119 -10.68 1.21 0.75
N THR A 120 -10.71 0.41 1.80
CA THR A 120 -11.87 -0.39 2.23
C THR A 120 -12.28 0.01 3.64
N ALA A 121 -13.35 -0.59 4.18
CA ALA A 121 -13.74 -0.37 5.57
C ALA A 121 -12.66 -0.82 6.58
N GLU A 122 -11.73 -1.69 6.17
CA GLU A 122 -10.70 -2.27 7.04
C GLU A 122 -9.39 -1.51 6.99
N GLY A 123 -9.11 -0.72 5.93
CA GLY A 123 -7.86 0.03 5.79
C GLY A 123 -7.57 0.52 4.38
N TYR A 124 -6.30 0.60 4.08
CA TYR A 124 -5.73 1.28 2.93
C TYR A 124 -4.92 0.32 2.07
N TYR A 125 -5.04 0.45 0.75
CA TYR A 125 -4.19 -0.25 -0.22
C TYR A 125 -3.20 0.73 -0.85
N TYR A 126 -1.94 0.33 -0.88
CA TYR A 126 -0.83 1.10 -1.41
C TYR A 126 -0.11 0.31 -2.49
N VAL A 127 0.46 1.02 -3.45
CA VAL A 127 1.53 0.47 -4.29
C VAL A 127 2.87 1.02 -3.80
N GLU A 128 3.88 0.17 -3.75
CA GLU A 128 5.27 0.53 -3.53
C GLU A 128 6.08 0.30 -4.81
N TYR A 129 6.75 1.36 -5.25
CA TYR A 129 7.70 1.31 -6.37
C TYR A 129 9.12 1.15 -5.84
N PRO A 130 9.96 0.27 -6.44
CA PRO A 130 11.38 0.21 -6.09
C PRO A 130 12.07 1.55 -6.31
N THR A 131 12.90 1.97 -5.36
CA THR A 131 13.71 3.20 -5.47
C THR A 131 14.97 3.00 -6.29
N ASP A 132 15.41 1.75 -6.42
CA ASP A 132 16.61 1.37 -7.17
C ASP A 132 16.26 0.43 -8.33
N PHE A 133 17.17 0.34 -9.31
CA PHE A 133 17.03 -0.59 -10.41
C PHE A 133 17.19 -2.03 -9.92
N GLY A 134 16.11 -2.81 -9.98
CA GLY A 134 16.08 -4.20 -9.49
C GLY A 134 16.49 -5.25 -10.52
N GLY A 135 16.64 -4.88 -11.80
CA GLY A 135 16.97 -5.82 -12.89
C GLY A 135 18.35 -6.45 -12.74
N TYR A 136 18.50 -7.69 -13.21
CA TYR A 136 19.80 -8.37 -13.19
C TYR A 136 20.70 -7.85 -14.32
N THR A 137 21.77 -7.15 -13.96
CA THR A 137 22.63 -6.45 -14.91
C THR A 137 23.66 -7.34 -15.63
N GLY A 138 23.78 -8.60 -15.26
CA GLY A 138 24.70 -9.55 -15.86
C GLY A 138 24.24 -10.14 -17.22
N ASP A 139 22.99 -9.87 -17.65
CA ASP A 139 22.42 -10.33 -18.91
C ASP A 139 21.59 -9.22 -19.57
N GLU A 140 22.02 -8.77 -20.75
CA GLU A 140 21.40 -7.66 -21.49
C GLU A 140 19.93 -7.94 -21.89
N ASN A 141 19.59 -9.20 -22.19
CA ASN A 141 18.21 -9.57 -22.55
C ASN A 141 17.30 -9.50 -21.34
N VAL A 142 17.80 -9.93 -20.17
CA VAL A 142 17.07 -9.87 -18.91
C VAL A 142 16.86 -8.42 -18.49
N VAL A 143 17.88 -7.57 -18.64
CA VAL A 143 17.77 -6.12 -18.41
C VAL A 143 16.70 -5.50 -19.30
N ALA A 144 16.72 -5.79 -20.61
CA ALA A 144 15.76 -5.24 -21.56
C ALA A 144 14.33 -5.67 -21.26
N GLU A 145 14.13 -6.95 -20.89
CA GLU A 145 12.82 -7.46 -20.48
C GLU A 145 12.36 -6.80 -19.18
N PHE A 146 13.24 -6.64 -18.18
CA PHE A 146 12.92 -5.95 -16.93
C PHE A 146 12.44 -4.52 -17.19
N GLN A 147 13.17 -3.75 -17.99
CA GLN A 147 12.81 -2.39 -18.36
C GLN A 147 11.45 -2.32 -19.06
N GLN A 148 11.22 -3.22 -20.03
CA GLN A 148 9.94 -3.28 -20.73
C GLN A 148 8.77 -3.58 -19.78
N MET A 149 8.97 -4.48 -18.81
CA MET A 149 7.94 -4.79 -17.81
C MET A 149 7.75 -3.60 -16.83
N GLN A 150 8.83 -2.96 -16.40
CA GLN A 150 8.80 -1.80 -15.52
C GLN A 150 8.02 -0.63 -16.16
N ASP A 151 8.22 -0.36 -17.44
CA ASP A 151 7.48 0.67 -18.19
C ASP A 151 5.97 0.39 -18.25
N GLY A 152 5.55 -0.86 -18.09
CA GLY A 152 4.13 -1.26 -18.08
C GLY A 152 3.47 -1.21 -16.70
N VAL A 153 4.22 -0.99 -15.63
CA VAL A 153 3.70 -1.07 -14.25
C VAL A 153 2.62 -0.03 -13.98
N GLU A 154 2.80 1.22 -14.40
CA GLU A 154 1.83 2.31 -14.19
C GLU A 154 0.44 1.92 -14.74
N GLY A 155 0.36 1.41 -15.96
CA GLY A 155 -0.90 0.97 -16.56
C GLY A 155 -1.55 -0.22 -15.85
N ILE A 156 -0.75 -1.08 -15.17
CA ILE A 156 -1.27 -2.17 -14.34
C ILE A 156 -1.85 -1.60 -13.04
N VAL A 157 -1.14 -0.69 -12.38
CA VAL A 157 -1.59 -0.03 -11.15
C VAL A 157 -2.87 0.76 -11.40
N ASP A 158 -2.97 1.49 -12.51
CA ASP A 158 -4.18 2.22 -12.92
C ASP A 158 -5.39 1.29 -13.16
N SER A 159 -5.15 0.02 -13.47
CA SER A 159 -6.19 -0.99 -13.68
C SER A 159 -6.68 -1.66 -12.40
N VAL A 160 -6.11 -1.34 -11.23
CA VAL A 160 -6.53 -1.95 -9.97
C VAL A 160 -7.94 -1.51 -9.59
N GLU A 161 -8.82 -2.48 -9.43
CA GLU A 161 -10.18 -2.26 -8.93
C GLU A 161 -10.26 -2.57 -7.44
N ILE A 162 -10.75 -1.63 -6.64
CA ILE A 162 -11.11 -1.85 -5.24
C ILE A 162 -12.58 -2.27 -5.18
N LYS A 163 -12.85 -3.54 -4.86
CA LYS A 163 -14.20 -4.13 -4.92
C LYS A 163 -15.15 -3.60 -3.86
N ASN A 164 -14.64 -3.35 -2.65
CA ASN A 164 -15.41 -2.93 -1.48
C ASN A 164 -14.94 -1.55 -1.03
N SER A 165 -14.83 -0.59 -1.98
CA SER A 165 -14.34 0.75 -1.68
C SER A 165 -15.21 1.41 -0.61
N ALA A 166 -14.59 1.84 0.47
CA ALA A 166 -15.24 2.50 1.60
C ALA A 166 -14.23 3.38 2.35
N VAL A 167 -14.75 4.30 3.17
CA VAL A 167 -13.92 4.99 4.15
C VAL A 167 -13.56 4.00 5.25
N PRO A 168 -12.28 3.85 5.62
CA PRO A 168 -11.86 2.94 6.68
C PRO A 168 -12.61 3.21 7.99
N GLN A 169 -13.12 2.15 8.59
CA GLN A 169 -13.81 2.19 9.89
C GLN A 169 -12.81 1.78 10.98
N ASP A 170 -12.88 2.47 12.12
CA ASP A 170 -12.09 2.13 13.32
C ASP A 170 -10.56 2.11 13.11
N THR A 171 -10.07 3.05 12.31
CA THR A 171 -8.62 3.23 12.14
C THR A 171 -7.94 3.85 13.37
N GLY A 172 -8.71 4.23 14.39
CA GLY A 172 -8.23 5.04 15.51
C GLY A 172 -7.95 6.50 15.13
N TYR A 173 -8.26 6.89 13.89
CA TYR A 173 -8.15 8.27 13.43
C TYR A 173 -9.44 9.06 13.69
N ILE A 174 -9.29 10.33 14.05
CA ILE A 174 -10.40 11.29 14.22
C ILE A 174 -10.97 11.66 12.85
N LEU A 175 -10.08 11.98 11.89
CA LEU A 175 -10.43 12.29 10.51
C LEU A 175 -9.54 11.47 9.55
N PRO A 176 -9.91 10.22 9.23
CA PRO A 176 -9.06 9.29 8.49
C PRO A 176 -8.54 9.81 7.14
N LEU A 177 -9.34 10.62 6.46
CA LEU A 177 -9.00 11.13 5.12
C LEU A 177 -8.31 12.50 5.12
N SER A 178 -8.05 13.09 6.30
CA SER A 178 -7.53 14.46 6.39
C SER A 178 -6.14 14.68 5.79
N SER A 179 -5.36 13.62 5.59
CA SER A 179 -4.05 13.72 4.92
C SER A 179 -4.11 13.50 3.40
N THR A 180 -5.25 13.06 2.86
CA THR A 180 -5.34 12.62 1.46
C THR A 180 -6.45 13.27 0.66
N ASN A 181 -7.50 13.73 1.33
CA ASN A 181 -8.67 14.35 0.69
C ASN A 181 -8.86 15.75 1.27
N ALA A 182 -9.20 16.70 0.41
CA ALA A 182 -9.66 18.01 0.87
C ALA A 182 -10.96 17.81 1.67
N LEU A 183 -10.96 18.27 2.92
CA LEU A 183 -12.13 18.24 3.79
C LEU A 183 -13.09 19.39 3.44
N GLU A 184 -14.35 19.18 3.76
CA GLU A 184 -15.40 20.20 3.73
C GLU A 184 -15.86 20.50 5.17
N LYS A 185 -16.57 21.63 5.37
CA LYS A 185 -17.13 21.96 6.69
C LYS A 185 -18.11 20.91 7.20
N SER A 186 -18.77 20.21 6.30
CA SER A 186 -19.65 19.08 6.62
C SER A 186 -18.94 17.92 7.31
N ASP A 187 -17.65 17.73 7.04
CA ASP A 187 -16.83 16.68 7.69
C ASP A 187 -16.54 17.01 9.17
N LEU A 188 -16.71 18.29 9.55
CA LEU A 188 -16.47 18.80 10.90
C LEU A 188 -17.78 19.02 11.69
N GLU A 189 -18.94 18.78 11.08
CA GLU A 189 -20.23 18.98 11.73
C GLU A 189 -20.37 18.14 13.01
N GLY A 190 -20.76 18.81 14.09
CA GLY A 190 -20.94 18.18 15.40
C GLY A 190 -19.67 18.08 16.25
N MET A 191 -18.51 18.44 15.71
CA MET A 191 -17.27 18.54 16.48
C MET A 191 -17.24 19.86 17.28
N ASP A 192 -16.80 19.77 18.52
CA ASP A 192 -16.46 20.95 19.32
C ASP A 192 -15.01 21.43 19.04
N GLN A 193 -14.63 22.58 19.61
CA GLN A 193 -13.30 23.15 19.42
C GLN A 193 -12.16 22.20 19.83
N ASN A 194 -12.36 21.43 20.91
CA ASN A 194 -11.33 20.50 21.39
C ASN A 194 -11.19 19.32 20.43
N GLN A 195 -12.30 18.81 19.90
CA GLN A 195 -12.29 17.72 18.92
C GLN A 195 -11.63 18.15 17.61
N VAL A 196 -11.93 19.36 17.11
CA VAL A 196 -11.27 19.90 15.92
C VAL A 196 -9.78 20.13 16.17
N GLN A 197 -9.39 20.63 17.35
CA GLN A 197 -7.98 20.80 17.72
C GLN A 197 -7.26 19.43 17.76
N MET A 198 -7.93 18.39 18.27
CA MET A 198 -7.37 17.05 18.29
C MET A 198 -7.22 16.47 16.88
N ALA A 199 -8.14 16.77 15.95
CA ALA A 199 -8.01 16.40 14.54
C ALA A 199 -6.85 17.11 13.84
N ILE A 200 -6.59 18.37 14.17
CA ILE A 200 -5.37 19.09 13.72
C ILE A 200 -4.12 18.42 14.28
N ASN A 201 -4.11 18.11 15.57
CA ASN A 201 -2.98 17.42 16.22
C ASN A 201 -2.74 16.03 15.62
N GLU A 202 -3.81 15.35 15.18
CA GLU A 202 -3.70 14.04 14.52
C GLU A 202 -2.88 14.11 13.23
N ILE A 203 -3.08 15.15 12.40
CA ILE A 203 -2.24 15.35 11.21
C ILE A 203 -0.76 15.45 11.60
N TYR A 204 -0.43 16.26 12.61
CA TYR A 204 0.94 16.36 13.10
C TYR A 204 1.47 15.04 13.71
N ALA A 205 0.60 14.28 14.40
CA ALA A 205 0.95 13.01 15.00
C ALA A 205 1.35 11.95 13.96
N ARG A 206 0.67 11.93 12.80
CA ARG A 206 1.00 11.05 11.66
C ARG A 206 2.39 11.34 11.09
N HIS A 207 2.87 12.59 11.22
CA HIS A 207 4.24 13.01 10.88
C HIS A 207 5.21 12.88 12.08
N HIS A 208 4.91 12.00 13.03
CA HIS A 208 5.78 11.67 14.16
C HIS A 208 6.12 12.82 15.11
N ARG A 209 5.35 13.91 15.08
CA ARG A 209 5.55 15.03 15.99
C ARG A 209 5.15 14.64 17.41
N LYS A 210 6.00 14.93 18.38
CA LYS A 210 5.68 14.80 19.81
C LYS A 210 4.80 15.92 20.33
N PHE A 211 4.15 15.69 21.46
CA PHE A 211 3.29 16.68 22.12
C PHE A 211 3.74 16.92 23.56
N THR A 212 3.78 18.20 23.95
CA THR A 212 4.17 18.64 25.31
C THR A 212 2.96 18.73 26.27
N ILE A 213 1.75 18.95 25.73
CA ILE A 213 0.53 18.97 26.52
C ILE A 213 0.19 17.54 26.92
N GLU A 214 0.14 17.26 28.22
CA GLU A 214 -0.01 15.93 28.78
C GLU A 214 -1.22 15.17 28.23
N GLU A 215 -2.40 15.81 28.19
CA GLU A 215 -3.64 15.22 27.68
C GLU A 215 -3.53 14.81 26.20
N VAL A 216 -2.92 15.65 25.37
CA VAL A 216 -2.71 15.39 23.94
C VAL A 216 -1.68 14.27 23.73
N ARG A 217 -0.58 14.33 24.47
CA ARG A 217 0.46 13.31 24.43
C ARG A 217 -0.11 11.93 24.80
N ASP A 218 -0.78 11.84 25.95
CA ASP A 218 -1.32 10.58 26.47
C ASP A 218 -2.36 9.98 25.52
N TYR A 219 -3.17 10.84 24.85
CA TYR A 219 -4.10 10.41 23.83
C TYR A 219 -3.39 9.74 22.64
N PHE A 220 -2.38 10.41 22.08
CA PHE A 220 -1.67 9.86 20.90
C PHE A 220 -0.77 8.68 21.27
N GLU A 221 -0.09 8.69 22.42
CA GLU A 221 0.72 7.55 22.90
C GLU A 221 -0.12 6.27 23.13
N ALA A 222 -1.43 6.41 23.33
CA ALA A 222 -2.36 5.27 23.42
C ALA A 222 -2.78 4.74 22.03
N GLN A 223 -2.52 5.47 20.95
CA GLN A 223 -2.87 5.02 19.60
C GLN A 223 -1.84 4.03 19.06
N PRO A 224 -2.26 2.87 18.52
CA PRO A 224 -1.34 1.84 18.03
C PRO A 224 -0.50 2.29 16.82
N TRP A 225 -1.00 3.26 16.06
CA TRP A 225 -0.35 3.83 14.88
C TRP A 225 0.64 4.96 15.19
N TYR A 226 0.61 5.54 16.40
CA TYR A 226 1.45 6.70 16.72
C TYR A 226 2.85 6.28 17.15
N SER A 227 3.84 6.93 16.57
CA SER A 227 5.25 6.80 16.96
C SER A 227 5.93 8.18 16.95
N GLY A 228 5.80 8.93 18.06
CA GLY A 228 6.39 10.28 18.18
C GLY A 228 7.89 10.23 18.44
N TYR A 229 8.70 10.80 17.56
CA TYR A 229 10.16 10.94 17.74
C TYR A 229 10.69 12.33 17.37
N ILE A 230 9.89 13.18 16.72
CA ILE A 230 10.28 14.56 16.35
C ILE A 230 9.84 15.51 17.46
N GLU A 231 10.79 16.21 18.09
CA GLU A 231 10.45 17.22 19.09
C GLU A 231 9.66 18.40 18.46
N PRO A 232 8.74 19.04 19.19
CA PRO A 232 7.89 20.10 18.64
C PRO A 232 8.67 21.27 18.00
N GLU A 233 9.84 21.62 18.55
CA GLU A 233 10.72 22.65 18.06
C GLU A 233 11.51 22.25 16.79
N ASP A 234 11.69 20.96 16.56
CA ASP A 234 12.40 20.41 15.41
C ASP A 234 11.46 20.02 14.27
N PHE A 235 10.15 20.15 14.48
CA PHE A 235 9.16 19.78 13.47
C PHE A 235 9.10 20.81 12.33
N ASP A 236 9.42 20.34 11.13
CA ASP A 236 9.33 21.17 9.92
C ASP A 236 7.93 21.07 9.30
N VAL A 237 7.17 22.16 9.29
CA VAL A 237 5.83 22.26 8.70
C VAL A 237 5.80 22.00 7.18
N TYR A 238 6.94 22.07 6.51
CA TYR A 238 7.05 21.70 5.09
C TYR A 238 6.94 20.19 4.84
N GLN A 239 7.01 19.38 5.87
CA GLN A 239 6.69 17.93 5.78
C GLN A 239 5.21 17.70 5.49
N LEU A 240 4.33 18.62 5.90
CA LEU A 240 2.91 18.53 5.60
C LEU A 240 2.67 18.71 4.09
N ASN A 241 1.88 17.83 3.49
CA ASN A 241 1.49 17.96 2.10
C ASN A 241 0.48 19.12 1.88
N THR A 242 0.14 19.42 0.63
CA THR A 242 -0.75 20.54 0.29
C THR A 242 -2.18 20.32 0.83
N THR A 243 -2.67 19.08 0.80
CA THR A 243 -3.99 18.73 1.29
C THR A 243 -4.08 18.92 2.82
N GLU A 244 -3.09 18.44 3.55
CA GLU A 244 -3.02 18.59 5.00
C GLU A 244 -3.00 20.05 5.44
N ARG A 245 -2.16 20.86 4.79
CA ARG A 245 -2.13 22.31 5.08
C ARG A 245 -3.48 22.97 4.82
N GLY A 246 -4.13 22.64 3.69
CA GLY A 246 -5.46 23.17 3.38
C GLY A 246 -6.52 22.72 4.39
N ASN A 247 -6.45 21.47 4.86
CA ASN A 247 -7.37 20.94 5.87
C ASN A 247 -7.14 21.57 7.24
N ILE A 248 -5.88 21.80 7.64
CA ILE A 248 -5.55 22.52 8.87
C ILE A 248 -6.12 23.95 8.81
N ASP A 249 -5.96 24.65 7.69
CA ASP A 249 -6.51 26.00 7.52
C ASP A 249 -8.03 26.01 7.64
N LEU A 250 -8.73 25.03 7.01
CA LEU A 250 -10.18 24.85 7.12
C LEU A 250 -10.60 24.63 8.58
N MET A 251 -9.91 23.72 9.28
CA MET A 251 -10.20 23.38 10.68
C MET A 251 -9.98 24.59 11.60
N VAL A 252 -8.93 25.36 11.38
CA VAL A 252 -8.66 26.62 12.14
C VAL A 252 -9.74 27.66 11.89
N GLU A 253 -10.23 27.81 10.66
CA GLU A 253 -11.35 28.71 10.36
C GLU A 253 -12.66 28.23 11.02
N TYR A 254 -12.95 26.93 10.96
CA TYR A 254 -14.12 26.33 11.59
C TYR A 254 -14.12 26.53 13.11
N MET A 255 -12.97 26.39 13.77
CA MET A 255 -12.84 26.65 15.21
C MET A 255 -13.17 28.11 15.57
N LYS A 256 -12.88 29.11 14.71
CA LYS A 256 -13.24 30.51 14.94
C LYS A 256 -14.75 30.73 14.85
N GLU A 257 -15.46 29.91 14.08
CA GLU A 257 -16.92 29.99 13.97
C GLU A 257 -17.64 29.37 15.18
N LEU A 258 -16.98 28.45 15.87
CA LEU A 258 -17.53 27.79 17.07
C LEU A 258 -17.40 28.62 18.35
N GLY A 259 -16.53 29.61 18.37
CA GLY A 259 -16.22 30.35 19.58
C GLY A 259 -16.20 31.78 19.52
#